data_64b0928683942eb5de3d73825f1527c0
#
_entry.id   64b0928683942eb5de3d73825f1527c0
#
_cell.length_a   1.000
_cell.length_b   1.000
_cell.length_c   1.000
_cell.angle_alpha   90.00
_cell.angle_beta   90.00
_cell.angle_gamma   90.00
#
_symmetry.space_group_name_H-M   'P 1'
#
loop_
_entity.id
_entity.type
_entity.pdbx_description
1 polymer ?
#
loop_
_entity_poly.entity_id
_entity_poly.type
_entity_poly.pdbx_seq_one_letter_code
_entity_poly.pdbx_strand_id
1 'polypeptide(L)'
;MKFSAFLLFVLASLLQAAPALALNANELAVIVNTADPASVETANYYRLKRGIPDGNVIEVSFPHDRGALSRDEFERVREDVVRRLPAHVRALALAWTRPWRAGCMSITSAFAFGYDESFCSASCGPTRASRLFNGGVGVADDAVSGMPAMMLAGESIAQVKALIDRGVAADFSYPAGTAYLVRTEDAARNVRARNFEHTVANLKGLKIETPGTLDATGKQDVIGYFTGSSHVPQLSSLKFLPGAPADHLTSFGGQLIDSPQMSILAWLSAGATASYGTVVEPCNHLGKFPFPGVLLGHYADGDTLIEAYWKSVAWPGEGVFVGEPLARPYGTRVVRDDKGLWLEASTAMGRQIVIEAAPGVVGPFRPVRALTLPPGHTRQFLPGLNAPVVRVR
;
A
#
# COMPACT_ATOMS: atom_id res chain seq x y z
N MET A 1 -48.49 25.99 41.57
CA MET A 1 -47.74 24.79 41.10
C MET A 1 -46.90 25.22 39.93
N LYS A 2 -45.56 25.39 40.12
CA LYS A 2 -44.61 25.81 39.07
C LYS A 2 -43.81 24.56 38.68
N PHE A 3 -43.99 24.09 37.42
CA PHE A 3 -43.16 23.04 36.86
C PHE A 3 -41.92 23.67 36.22
N SER A 4 -40.73 23.42 36.81
CA SER A 4 -39.45 23.75 36.23
C SER A 4 -39.05 22.59 35.30
N ALA A 5 -38.95 22.86 34.01
CA ALA A 5 -38.40 21.95 33.02
C ALA A 5 -36.85 22.00 33.10
N PHE A 6 -36.25 20.91 33.51
CA PHE A 6 -34.78 20.70 33.48
C PHE A 6 -34.41 20.23 32.08
N LEU A 7 -33.76 21.08 31.32
CA LEU A 7 -33.21 20.76 29.99
C LEU A 7 -31.87 20.04 30.19
N LEU A 8 -31.82 18.72 30.05
CA LEU A 8 -30.56 17.95 30.00
C LEU A 8 -29.92 18.15 28.61
N PHE A 9 -28.87 18.96 28.56
CA PHE A 9 -27.95 19.00 27.44
C PHE A 9 -27.06 17.75 27.48
N VAL A 10 -27.35 16.76 26.63
CA VAL A 10 -26.43 15.65 26.37
C VAL A 10 -25.36 16.16 25.41
N LEU A 11 -24.21 16.50 25.93
CA LEU A 11 -23.00 16.72 25.15
C LEU A 11 -22.57 15.35 24.55
N ALA A 12 -23.00 15.05 23.32
CA ALA A 12 -22.42 13.97 22.54
C ALA A 12 -20.99 14.40 22.15
N SER A 13 -20.01 14.01 22.95
CA SER A 13 -18.60 14.05 22.56
C SER A 13 -18.41 13.08 21.39
N LEU A 14 -18.42 13.62 20.19
CA LEU A 14 -17.91 12.92 19.00
C LEU A 14 -16.41 12.64 19.28
N LEU A 15 -16.10 11.44 19.75
CA LEU A 15 -14.75 10.90 19.67
C LEU A 15 -14.42 10.76 18.18
N GLN A 16 -13.88 11.82 17.59
CA GLN A 16 -13.25 11.71 16.29
C GLN A 16 -11.99 10.84 16.50
N ALA A 17 -12.03 9.62 15.99
CA ALA A 17 -10.85 8.78 15.93
C ALA A 17 -9.72 9.59 15.29
N ALA A 18 -8.59 9.69 16.00
CA ALA A 18 -7.42 10.34 15.44
C ALA A 18 -7.06 9.62 14.14
N PRO A 19 -6.79 10.33 13.04
CA PRO A 19 -6.32 9.67 11.82
C PRO A 19 -5.08 8.86 12.17
N ALA A 20 -5.09 7.57 11.84
CA ALA A 20 -3.93 6.71 12.04
C ALA A 20 -2.77 7.32 11.25
N LEU A 21 -1.63 7.52 11.92
CA LEU A 21 -0.41 7.92 11.22
C LEU A 21 -0.03 6.79 10.26
N ALA A 22 0.41 7.16 9.05
CA ALA A 22 0.89 6.19 8.09
C ALA A 22 2.06 5.37 8.66
N LEU A 23 2.16 4.11 8.25
CA LEU A 23 3.22 3.18 8.67
C LEU A 23 4.62 3.79 8.47
N ASN A 24 5.52 3.45 9.37
CA ASN A 24 6.92 3.85 9.33
C ASN A 24 7.84 2.65 9.57
N ALA A 25 9.15 2.87 9.46
CA ALA A 25 10.16 1.83 9.59
C ALA A 25 10.12 1.06 10.93
N ASN A 26 9.72 1.71 12.03
CA ASN A 26 9.63 1.06 13.34
C ASN A 26 8.44 0.08 13.41
N GLU A 27 7.42 0.29 12.60
CA GLU A 27 6.18 -0.50 12.60
C GLU A 27 6.17 -1.62 11.54
N LEU A 28 7.27 -1.77 10.79
CA LEU A 28 7.44 -2.80 9.76
C LEU A 28 8.44 -3.86 10.21
N ALA A 29 8.06 -5.14 10.10
CA ALA A 29 9.03 -6.24 10.22
C ALA A 29 9.45 -6.75 8.84
N VAL A 30 10.72 -7.13 8.74
CA VAL A 30 11.30 -7.79 7.55
C VAL A 30 11.45 -9.28 7.83
N ILE A 31 10.75 -10.11 7.08
CA ILE A 31 10.83 -11.56 7.20
C ILE A 31 11.84 -12.08 6.18
N VAL A 32 12.83 -12.81 6.68
CA VAL A 32 14.00 -13.28 5.90
C VAL A 32 14.00 -14.79 5.82
N ASN A 33 14.09 -15.36 4.63
CA ASN A 33 14.34 -16.79 4.45
C ASN A 33 15.86 -17.04 4.41
N THR A 34 16.42 -17.58 5.49
CA THR A 34 17.87 -17.84 5.59
C THR A 34 18.37 -18.97 4.69
N ALA A 35 17.46 -19.81 4.15
CA ALA A 35 17.81 -20.82 3.15
C ALA A 35 18.01 -20.22 1.74
N ASP A 36 17.60 -18.96 1.52
CA ASP A 36 17.72 -18.24 0.25
C ASP A 36 18.75 -17.09 0.38
N PRO A 37 19.93 -17.18 -0.21
CA PRO A 37 20.92 -16.10 -0.18
C PRO A 37 20.38 -14.77 -0.75
N ALA A 38 19.48 -14.83 -1.74
CA ALA A 38 18.85 -13.66 -2.32
C ALA A 38 17.90 -12.96 -1.32
N SER A 39 17.20 -13.73 -0.48
CA SER A 39 16.38 -13.21 0.61
C SER A 39 17.22 -12.47 1.65
N VAL A 40 18.34 -13.06 2.06
CA VAL A 40 19.26 -12.46 3.04
C VAL A 40 19.82 -11.14 2.51
N GLU A 41 20.26 -11.12 1.25
CA GLU A 41 20.80 -9.90 0.62
C GLU A 41 19.73 -8.81 0.49
N THR A 42 18.52 -9.17 0.06
CA THR A 42 17.37 -8.25 -0.04
C THR A 42 17.04 -7.63 1.31
N ALA A 43 16.92 -8.44 2.35
CA ALA A 43 16.59 -7.99 3.70
C ALA A 43 17.64 -7.03 4.27
N ASN A 44 18.91 -7.37 4.14
CA ASN A 44 20.01 -6.52 4.59
C ASN A 44 20.02 -5.17 3.87
N TYR A 45 19.82 -5.18 2.55
CA TYR A 45 19.76 -3.96 1.77
C TYR A 45 18.57 -3.08 2.19
N TYR A 46 17.38 -3.68 2.31
CA TYR A 46 16.15 -2.98 2.69
C TYR A 46 16.24 -2.38 4.10
N ARG A 47 16.74 -3.18 5.07
CA ARG A 47 16.95 -2.73 6.45
C ARG A 47 17.81 -1.48 6.51
N LEU A 48 18.93 -1.47 5.78
CA LEU A 48 19.85 -0.33 5.73
C LEU A 48 19.22 0.90 5.06
N LYS A 49 18.54 0.71 3.93
CA LYS A 49 17.93 1.82 3.18
C LYS A 49 16.76 2.48 3.90
N ARG A 50 15.97 1.70 4.65
CA ARG A 50 14.80 2.18 5.39
C ARG A 50 15.05 2.44 6.87
N GLY A 51 16.20 2.08 7.39
CA GLY A 51 16.49 2.22 8.82
C GLY A 51 15.60 1.31 9.68
N ILE A 52 15.28 0.11 9.20
CA ILE A 52 14.48 -0.86 9.97
C ILE A 52 15.30 -1.31 11.19
N PRO A 53 14.72 -1.27 12.41
CA PRO A 53 15.40 -1.75 13.62
C PRO A 53 15.79 -3.22 13.50
N ASP A 54 16.96 -3.60 14.05
CA ASP A 54 17.42 -4.99 14.01
C ASP A 54 16.43 -5.96 14.69
N GLY A 55 15.74 -5.53 15.74
CA GLY A 55 14.70 -6.31 16.41
C GLY A 55 13.43 -6.57 15.58
N ASN A 56 13.28 -5.88 14.44
CA ASN A 56 12.20 -6.09 13.50
C ASN A 56 12.60 -7.00 12.32
N VAL A 57 13.81 -7.56 12.30
CA VAL A 57 14.24 -8.54 11.31
C VAL A 57 14.02 -9.94 11.87
N ILE A 58 13.17 -10.73 11.21
CA ILE A 58 12.78 -12.08 11.67
C ILE A 58 13.26 -13.10 10.66
N GLU A 59 14.22 -13.94 11.08
CA GLU A 59 14.78 -14.98 10.25
C GLU A 59 13.98 -16.29 10.37
N VAL A 60 13.65 -16.88 9.24
CA VAL A 60 12.96 -18.17 9.09
C VAL A 60 13.69 -18.99 8.04
N SER A 61 13.38 -20.30 7.95
CA SER A 61 13.98 -21.17 6.94
C SER A 61 12.90 -22.07 6.31
N PHE A 62 12.80 -22.03 4.98
CA PHE A 62 11.88 -22.85 4.20
C PHE A 62 12.38 -23.02 2.76
N PRO A 63 11.86 -24.02 1.99
CA PRO A 63 12.22 -24.22 0.59
C PRO A 63 11.90 -23.00 -0.28
N HIS A 64 12.85 -22.57 -1.14
CA HIS A 64 12.76 -21.39 -2.00
C HIS A 64 12.81 -21.71 -3.50
N ASP A 65 12.85 -22.99 -3.86
CA ASP A 65 12.96 -23.49 -5.24
C ASP A 65 11.62 -23.63 -5.96
N ARG A 66 10.51 -23.47 -5.24
CA ARG A 66 9.12 -23.64 -5.75
C ARG A 66 8.22 -22.44 -5.45
N GLY A 67 7.13 -22.33 -6.24
CA GLY A 67 6.19 -21.20 -6.14
C GLY A 67 5.19 -21.28 -4.98
N ALA A 68 5.05 -22.46 -4.33
CA ALA A 68 4.07 -22.69 -3.28
C ALA A 68 4.63 -23.45 -2.09
N LEU A 69 4.22 -23.08 -0.88
CA LEU A 69 4.29 -23.91 0.31
C LEU A 69 2.98 -24.72 0.47
N SER A 70 3.07 -25.91 1.05
CA SER A 70 1.89 -26.58 1.57
C SER A 70 1.34 -25.81 2.77
N ARG A 71 0.09 -26.10 3.16
CA ARG A 71 -0.52 -25.51 4.36
C ARG A 71 0.35 -25.71 5.58
N ASP A 72 0.75 -26.96 5.86
CA ASP A 72 1.50 -27.31 7.07
C ASP A 72 2.90 -26.67 7.12
N GLU A 73 3.57 -26.54 5.96
CA GLU A 73 4.83 -25.83 5.88
C GLU A 73 4.67 -24.35 6.20
N PHE A 74 3.65 -23.74 5.63
CA PHE A 74 3.34 -22.33 5.86
C PHE A 74 2.96 -22.07 7.32
N GLU A 75 2.08 -22.90 7.91
CA GLU A 75 1.64 -22.71 9.30
C GLU A 75 2.83 -22.75 10.28
N ARG A 76 3.77 -23.70 10.10
CA ARG A 76 5.02 -23.74 10.91
C ARG A 76 5.85 -22.46 10.78
N VAL A 77 6.02 -21.97 9.57
CA VAL A 77 6.77 -20.73 9.33
C VAL A 77 6.07 -19.53 9.98
N ARG A 78 4.75 -19.45 9.79
CA ARG A 78 3.95 -18.34 10.34
C ARG A 78 3.94 -18.34 11.87
N GLU A 79 3.78 -19.49 12.51
CA GLU A 79 3.84 -19.61 13.98
C GLU A 79 5.19 -19.12 14.52
N ASP A 80 6.30 -19.45 13.86
CA ASP A 80 7.63 -18.98 14.25
C ASP A 80 7.79 -17.47 14.08
N VAL A 81 7.26 -16.89 13.00
CA VAL A 81 7.22 -15.44 12.79
C VAL A 81 6.39 -14.76 13.89
N VAL A 82 5.14 -15.19 14.09
CA VAL A 82 4.19 -14.57 15.04
C VAL A 82 4.75 -14.57 16.47
N ARG A 83 5.37 -15.68 16.89
CA ARG A 83 5.97 -15.79 18.23
C ARG A 83 7.09 -14.75 18.47
N ARG A 84 7.77 -14.31 17.41
CA ARG A 84 8.92 -13.39 17.50
C ARG A 84 8.59 -11.96 17.10
N LEU A 85 7.37 -11.70 16.62
CA LEU A 85 6.96 -10.35 16.22
C LEU A 85 6.91 -9.40 17.42
N PRO A 86 7.61 -8.26 17.37
CA PRO A 86 7.46 -7.20 18.37
C PRO A 86 6.03 -6.64 18.34
N ALA A 87 5.47 -6.32 19.51
CA ALA A 87 4.08 -5.85 19.66
C ALA A 87 3.77 -4.53 18.93
N HIS A 88 4.79 -3.74 18.59
CA HIS A 88 4.62 -2.48 17.87
C HIS A 88 4.60 -2.66 16.34
N VAL A 89 4.90 -3.84 15.82
CA VAL A 89 4.89 -4.14 14.39
C VAL A 89 3.44 -4.24 13.88
N ARG A 90 3.17 -3.61 12.77
CA ARG A 90 1.84 -3.49 12.16
C ARG A 90 1.79 -3.96 10.70
N ALA A 91 2.95 -4.22 10.08
CA ALA A 91 3.04 -4.69 8.70
C ALA A 91 4.29 -5.56 8.48
N LEU A 92 4.27 -6.38 7.43
CA LEU A 92 5.35 -7.30 7.08
C LEU A 92 5.90 -7.01 5.68
N ALA A 93 7.22 -6.93 5.56
CA ALA A 93 7.93 -7.00 4.29
C ALA A 93 8.52 -8.41 4.12
N LEU A 94 8.11 -9.13 3.09
CA LEU A 94 8.59 -10.49 2.82
C LEU A 94 9.75 -10.42 1.82
N ALA A 95 10.97 -10.69 2.26
CA ALA A 95 12.18 -10.43 1.49
C ALA A 95 12.57 -11.58 0.54
N TRP A 96 11.65 -12.05 -0.30
CA TRP A 96 11.93 -13.12 -1.28
C TRP A 96 11.00 -13.05 -2.48
N THR A 97 11.32 -13.80 -3.55
CA THR A 97 10.48 -13.94 -4.75
C THR A 97 9.69 -15.25 -4.76
N ARG A 98 10.22 -16.31 -4.21
CA ARG A 98 9.57 -17.63 -4.07
C ARG A 98 9.61 -18.07 -2.61
N PRO A 99 8.52 -18.68 -2.10
CA PRO A 99 7.21 -18.93 -2.70
C PRO A 99 6.31 -17.68 -2.70
N TRP A 100 5.36 -17.62 -3.67
CA TRP A 100 4.37 -16.53 -3.74
C TRP A 100 2.98 -16.95 -3.26
N ARG A 101 2.78 -18.23 -2.92
CA ARG A 101 1.51 -18.71 -2.34
C ARG A 101 1.72 -19.79 -1.27
N ALA A 102 0.70 -19.97 -0.43
CA ALA A 102 0.54 -21.06 0.50
C ALA A 102 -0.80 -21.77 0.18
N GLY A 103 -0.77 -23.03 -0.22
CA GLY A 103 -1.96 -23.70 -0.70
C GLY A 103 -2.70 -22.90 -1.79
N CYS A 104 -3.94 -22.51 -1.55
CA CYS A 104 -4.75 -21.69 -2.45
C CYS A 104 -4.60 -20.18 -2.20
N MET A 105 -4.13 -19.75 -1.04
CA MET A 105 -3.96 -18.34 -0.71
C MET A 105 -2.63 -17.79 -1.28
N SER A 106 -2.61 -16.50 -1.60
CA SER A 106 -1.34 -15.79 -1.79
C SER A 106 -0.53 -15.81 -0.50
N ILE A 107 0.80 -15.78 -0.61
CA ILE A 107 1.67 -15.77 0.57
C ILE A 107 1.44 -14.53 1.43
N THR A 108 1.20 -13.36 0.81
CA THR A 108 0.95 -12.10 1.52
C THR A 108 -0.37 -12.14 2.30
N SER A 109 -1.42 -12.72 1.72
CA SER A 109 -2.71 -12.85 2.41
C SER A 109 -2.69 -13.92 3.49
N ALA A 110 -1.95 -15.01 3.27
CA ALA A 110 -1.77 -16.04 4.28
C ALA A 110 -1.00 -15.50 5.51
N PHE A 111 0.03 -14.65 5.32
CA PHE A 111 0.69 -13.98 6.43
C PHE A 111 -0.25 -12.99 7.13
N ALA A 112 -1.04 -12.22 6.37
CA ALA A 112 -1.91 -11.19 6.93
C ALA A 112 -3.05 -11.75 7.79
N PHE A 113 -3.65 -12.89 7.40
CA PHE A 113 -4.88 -13.41 8.02
C PHE A 113 -4.73 -14.78 8.67
N GLY A 114 -3.59 -15.45 8.51
CA GLY A 114 -3.47 -16.90 8.71
C GLY A 114 -3.99 -17.67 7.48
N TYR A 115 -3.67 -18.96 7.42
CA TYR A 115 -4.21 -19.81 6.37
C TYR A 115 -5.67 -20.19 6.68
N ASP A 116 -6.57 -19.80 5.78
CA ASP A 116 -8.00 -20.09 5.89
C ASP A 116 -8.59 -20.21 4.47
N GLU A 117 -9.11 -21.39 4.14
CA GLU A 117 -9.66 -21.71 2.82
C GLU A 117 -10.87 -20.84 2.43
N SER A 118 -11.52 -20.17 3.39
CA SER A 118 -12.59 -19.21 3.10
C SER A 118 -12.11 -17.97 2.31
N PHE A 119 -10.79 -17.72 2.29
CA PHE A 119 -10.16 -16.70 1.45
C PHE A 119 -9.88 -17.14 0.01
N CYS A 120 -10.18 -18.39 -0.33
CA CYS A 120 -10.04 -18.95 -1.68
C CYS A 120 -11.39 -19.38 -2.24
N SER A 121 -11.49 -19.45 -3.57
CA SER A 121 -12.67 -19.99 -4.24
C SER A 121 -12.25 -21.05 -5.25
N ALA A 122 -12.74 -22.28 -5.06
CA ALA A 122 -12.52 -23.37 -6.01
C ALA A 122 -13.30 -23.19 -7.33
N SER A 123 -14.28 -22.29 -7.37
CA SER A 123 -15.25 -22.18 -8.47
C SER A 123 -15.62 -20.76 -8.82
N CYS A 124 -14.66 -19.87 -8.95
CA CYS A 124 -14.92 -18.49 -9.39
C CYS A 124 -15.92 -17.71 -8.50
N GLY A 125 -16.12 -18.13 -7.27
CA GLY A 125 -17.04 -17.47 -6.35
C GLY A 125 -16.41 -16.29 -5.59
N PRO A 126 -17.24 -15.56 -4.83
CA PRO A 126 -16.74 -14.60 -3.85
C PRO A 126 -15.92 -15.32 -2.76
N THR A 127 -14.96 -14.61 -2.17
CA THR A 127 -14.17 -15.09 -1.05
C THR A 127 -14.40 -14.23 0.19
N ARG A 128 -13.83 -14.60 1.31
CA ARG A 128 -13.93 -13.82 2.54
C ARG A 128 -13.41 -12.40 2.34
N ALA A 129 -14.18 -11.41 2.81
CA ALA A 129 -13.84 -10.01 2.72
C ALA A 129 -12.72 -9.62 3.71
N SER A 130 -11.88 -8.70 3.29
CA SER A 130 -10.83 -8.09 4.13
C SER A 130 -11.40 -7.01 5.04
N ARG A 131 -11.02 -7.03 6.32
CA ARG A 131 -11.28 -5.92 7.24
C ARG A 131 -10.47 -4.66 6.91
N LEU A 132 -9.40 -4.82 6.13
CA LEU A 132 -8.53 -3.71 5.73
C LEU A 132 -9.12 -2.90 4.56
N PHE A 133 -10.11 -3.44 3.85
CA PHE A 133 -10.71 -2.77 2.70
C PHE A 133 -11.34 -1.43 3.10
N ASN A 134 -10.84 -0.35 2.50
CA ASN A 134 -11.26 1.04 2.73
C ASN A 134 -11.29 1.45 4.22
N GLY A 135 -10.55 0.74 5.06
CA GLY A 135 -10.49 0.91 6.50
C GLY A 135 -9.12 1.35 7.02
N GLY A 136 -8.97 1.36 8.33
CA GLY A 136 -7.69 1.63 8.99
C GLY A 136 -6.80 0.39 9.02
N VAL A 137 -5.53 0.52 8.65
CA VAL A 137 -4.52 -0.51 8.85
C VAL A 137 -4.05 -0.46 10.31
N GLY A 138 -4.02 -1.64 10.96
CA GLY A 138 -3.49 -1.77 12.32
C GLY A 138 -4.47 -1.47 13.46
N VAL A 139 -5.78 -1.48 13.19
CA VAL A 139 -6.83 -1.50 14.20
C VAL A 139 -7.41 -2.92 14.26
N ALA A 140 -6.65 -3.87 14.77
CA ALA A 140 -7.15 -5.21 15.04
C ALA A 140 -7.17 -5.45 16.55
N ASP A 141 -8.28 -5.99 17.03
CA ASP A 141 -8.42 -6.43 18.44
C ASP A 141 -7.50 -7.63 18.76
N ASP A 142 -6.93 -8.28 17.73
CA ASP A 142 -5.86 -9.23 17.86
C ASP A 142 -4.67 -8.84 16.97
N ALA A 143 -3.49 -8.76 17.55
CA ALA A 143 -2.28 -8.16 16.98
C ALA A 143 -1.74 -8.85 15.70
N VAL A 144 -2.37 -9.91 15.22
CA VAL A 144 -1.89 -10.74 14.10
C VAL A 144 -2.91 -10.85 12.99
N SER A 145 -4.19 -10.73 13.29
CA SER A 145 -5.28 -10.85 12.33
C SER A 145 -5.48 -9.51 11.60
N GLY A 146 -5.12 -9.47 10.32
CA GLY A 146 -5.22 -8.26 9.50
C GLY A 146 -3.95 -7.43 9.42
N MET A 147 -2.78 -8.04 9.62
CA MET A 147 -1.47 -7.41 9.43
C MET A 147 -1.07 -7.44 7.94
N PRO A 148 -1.06 -6.31 7.23
CA PRO A 148 -0.73 -6.29 5.81
C PRO A 148 0.68 -6.79 5.55
N ALA A 149 0.86 -7.58 4.49
CA ALA A 149 2.15 -8.07 4.04
C ALA A 149 2.40 -7.72 2.56
N MET A 150 3.64 -7.43 2.20
CA MET A 150 4.05 -7.14 0.81
C MET A 150 5.40 -7.76 0.54
N MET A 151 5.57 -8.34 -0.65
CA MET A 151 6.84 -8.95 -1.04
C MET A 151 7.80 -7.93 -1.64
N LEU A 152 9.05 -7.96 -1.20
CA LEU A 152 10.18 -7.33 -1.87
C LEU A 152 10.73 -8.34 -2.88
N ALA A 153 10.18 -8.38 -4.08
CA ALA A 153 10.46 -9.40 -5.08
C ALA A 153 10.88 -8.81 -6.44
N GLY A 154 11.62 -9.58 -7.19
CA GLY A 154 12.09 -9.26 -8.54
C GLY A 154 12.70 -10.49 -9.20
N GLU A 155 12.98 -10.41 -10.50
CA GLU A 155 13.64 -11.49 -11.26
C GLU A 155 15.15 -11.62 -10.92
N SER A 156 15.72 -10.58 -10.30
CA SER A 156 17.10 -10.54 -9.83
C SER A 156 17.27 -9.60 -8.64
N ILE A 157 18.32 -9.80 -7.87
CA ILE A 157 18.73 -8.91 -6.77
C ILE A 157 18.90 -7.47 -7.24
N ALA A 158 19.44 -7.25 -8.43
CA ALA A 158 19.60 -5.90 -8.99
C ALA A 158 18.26 -5.19 -9.17
N GLN A 159 17.24 -5.91 -9.66
CA GLN A 159 15.88 -5.37 -9.80
C GLN A 159 15.25 -5.09 -8.44
N VAL A 160 15.42 -5.96 -7.44
CA VAL A 160 14.90 -5.73 -6.08
C VAL A 160 15.57 -4.51 -5.44
N LYS A 161 16.88 -4.34 -5.58
CA LYS A 161 17.59 -3.14 -5.09
C LYS A 161 17.09 -1.87 -5.79
N ALA A 162 16.92 -1.91 -7.11
CA ALA A 162 16.37 -0.78 -7.87
C ALA A 162 14.91 -0.45 -7.46
N LEU A 163 14.09 -1.46 -7.13
CA LEU A 163 12.77 -1.27 -6.57
C LEU A 163 12.82 -0.56 -5.22
N ILE A 164 13.69 -1.01 -4.32
CA ILE A 164 13.88 -0.40 -2.99
C ILE A 164 14.34 1.06 -3.14
N ASP A 165 15.34 1.33 -3.98
CA ASP A 165 15.85 2.68 -4.20
C ASP A 165 14.78 3.63 -4.76
N ARG A 166 13.92 3.15 -5.68
CA ARG A 166 12.77 3.91 -6.18
C ARG A 166 11.76 4.24 -5.09
N GLY A 167 11.46 3.27 -4.23
CA GLY A 167 10.54 3.45 -3.11
C GLY A 167 11.05 4.50 -2.13
N VAL A 168 12.35 4.45 -1.78
CA VAL A 168 13.00 5.46 -0.93
C VAL A 168 13.00 6.83 -1.59
N ALA A 169 13.30 6.90 -2.90
CA ALA A 169 13.31 8.16 -3.66
C ALA A 169 11.90 8.78 -3.82
N ALA A 170 10.86 7.98 -3.64
CA ALA A 170 9.48 8.46 -3.74
C ALA A 170 9.06 9.33 -2.54
N ASP A 171 9.64 9.12 -1.36
CA ASP A 171 9.14 9.71 -0.12
C ASP A 171 9.07 11.23 -0.19
N PHE A 172 7.85 11.77 0.00
CA PHE A 172 7.56 13.20 -0.04
C PHE A 172 8.04 13.93 -1.30
N SER A 173 8.06 13.22 -2.43
CA SER A 173 8.48 13.79 -3.72
C SER A 173 7.38 14.59 -4.41
N TYR A 174 6.11 14.38 -4.04
CA TYR A 174 4.91 15.00 -4.62
C TYR A 174 4.97 15.02 -6.17
N PRO A 175 5.08 13.86 -6.83
CA PRO A 175 5.35 13.78 -8.24
C PRO A 175 4.25 14.45 -9.07
N ALA A 176 4.64 15.37 -9.94
CA ALA A 176 3.75 15.97 -10.92
C ALA A 176 3.65 15.05 -12.14
N GLY A 177 2.62 14.20 -12.17
CA GLY A 177 2.41 13.22 -13.23
C GLY A 177 0.94 12.88 -13.42
N THR A 178 0.69 11.86 -14.23
CA THR A 178 -0.66 11.42 -14.60
C THR A 178 -0.88 9.97 -14.20
N ALA A 179 -2.01 9.67 -13.57
CA ALA A 179 -2.50 8.31 -13.39
C ALA A 179 -3.32 7.88 -14.60
N TYR A 180 -2.97 6.75 -15.22
CA TYR A 180 -3.62 6.23 -16.42
C TYR A 180 -4.52 5.06 -16.07
N LEU A 181 -5.82 5.20 -16.29
CA LEU A 181 -6.82 4.15 -16.17
C LEU A 181 -7.16 3.67 -17.59
N VAL A 182 -6.47 2.65 -18.05
CA VAL A 182 -6.44 2.28 -19.47
C VAL A 182 -7.54 1.32 -19.82
N ARG A 183 -8.36 1.70 -20.80
CA ARG A 183 -9.43 0.88 -21.36
C ARG A 183 -8.89 -0.07 -22.42
N THR A 184 -9.30 -1.32 -22.34
CA THR A 184 -8.94 -2.35 -23.34
C THR A 184 -10.18 -2.90 -24.03
N GLU A 185 -9.97 -3.58 -25.16
CA GLU A 185 -11.04 -4.32 -25.86
C GLU A 185 -11.27 -5.73 -25.28
N ASP A 186 -10.43 -6.18 -24.35
CA ASP A 186 -10.61 -7.44 -23.61
C ASP A 186 -11.79 -7.32 -22.63
N ALA A 187 -13.00 -7.55 -23.10
CA ALA A 187 -14.22 -7.38 -22.32
C ALA A 187 -14.20 -8.17 -20.99
N ALA A 188 -13.54 -9.34 -20.97
CA ALA A 188 -13.44 -10.18 -19.79
C ALA A 188 -12.54 -9.54 -18.71
N ARG A 189 -11.47 -8.85 -19.10
CA ARG A 189 -10.51 -8.25 -18.16
C ARG A 189 -10.73 -6.75 -17.94
N ASN A 190 -11.41 -6.08 -18.88
CA ASN A 190 -11.68 -4.63 -18.79
C ASN A 190 -12.83 -4.26 -17.82
N VAL A 191 -13.27 -5.20 -16.97
CA VAL A 191 -14.41 -5.01 -16.06
C VAL A 191 -14.23 -3.86 -15.07
N ARG A 192 -12.99 -3.45 -14.74
CA ARG A 192 -12.71 -2.29 -13.88
C ARG A 192 -13.04 -0.95 -14.55
N ALA A 193 -13.07 -0.91 -15.88
CA ALA A 193 -13.27 0.33 -16.64
C ALA A 193 -14.62 1.01 -16.36
N ARG A 194 -15.63 0.27 -15.89
CA ARG A 194 -16.92 0.84 -15.48
C ARG A 194 -16.82 1.83 -14.30
N ASN A 195 -15.74 1.77 -13.51
CA ASN A 195 -15.54 2.63 -12.34
C ASN A 195 -14.57 3.80 -12.63
N PHE A 196 -14.00 3.90 -13.84
CA PHE A 196 -12.97 4.90 -14.15
C PHE A 196 -13.52 6.32 -14.11
N GLU A 197 -14.70 6.58 -14.68
CA GLU A 197 -15.34 7.90 -14.66
C GLU A 197 -15.61 8.35 -13.22
N HIS A 198 -16.10 7.44 -12.38
CA HIS A 198 -16.33 7.73 -10.96
C HIS A 198 -15.01 8.10 -10.25
N THR A 199 -13.92 7.40 -10.55
CA THR A 199 -12.60 7.71 -10.01
C THR A 199 -12.14 9.12 -10.41
N VAL A 200 -12.23 9.46 -11.70
CA VAL A 200 -11.89 10.80 -12.23
C VAL A 200 -12.75 11.88 -11.57
N ALA A 201 -14.04 11.62 -11.41
CA ALA A 201 -14.97 12.58 -10.82
C ALA A 201 -14.68 12.91 -9.35
N ASN A 202 -14.13 11.95 -8.59
CA ASN A 202 -13.94 12.07 -7.14
C ASN A 202 -12.51 12.44 -6.72
N LEU A 203 -11.48 12.12 -7.49
CA LEU A 203 -10.08 12.41 -7.11
C LEU A 203 -9.57 13.68 -7.78
N LYS A 204 -10.06 14.84 -7.35
CA LYS A 204 -9.71 16.15 -7.94
C LYS A 204 -8.29 16.60 -7.68
N GLY A 205 -7.61 16.02 -6.69
CA GLY A 205 -6.22 16.32 -6.34
C GLY A 205 -5.18 15.63 -7.23
N LEU A 206 -5.61 14.73 -8.12
CA LEU A 206 -4.76 13.98 -9.03
C LEU A 206 -5.14 14.23 -10.49
N LYS A 207 -4.15 14.32 -11.36
CA LYS A 207 -4.38 14.27 -12.80
C LYS A 207 -4.60 12.82 -13.22
N ILE A 208 -5.79 12.50 -13.72
CA ILE A 208 -6.19 11.15 -14.14
C ILE A 208 -6.71 11.20 -15.56
N GLU A 209 -6.20 10.31 -16.41
CA GLU A 209 -6.64 10.13 -17.78
C GLU A 209 -7.16 8.70 -18.00
N THR A 210 -8.14 8.54 -18.91
CA THR A 210 -8.76 7.23 -19.23
C THR A 210 -8.59 6.87 -20.71
N PRO A 211 -7.35 6.73 -21.20
CA PRO A 211 -7.09 6.45 -22.61
C PRO A 211 -7.43 5.01 -22.99
N GLY A 212 -7.56 4.76 -24.29
CA GLY A 212 -7.46 3.42 -24.86
C GLY A 212 -6.02 2.90 -24.85
N THR A 213 -5.84 1.61 -25.16
CA THR A 213 -4.51 0.95 -25.10
C THR A 213 -3.45 1.64 -25.97
N LEU A 214 -3.81 2.05 -27.18
CA LEU A 214 -2.87 2.71 -28.10
C LEU A 214 -2.45 4.10 -27.61
N ASP A 215 -3.39 4.86 -27.06
CA ASP A 215 -3.15 6.23 -26.57
C ASP A 215 -2.39 6.25 -25.24
N ALA A 216 -2.30 5.10 -24.57
CA ALA A 216 -1.52 4.93 -23.34
C ALA A 216 -0.02 4.67 -23.60
N THR A 217 0.39 4.54 -24.86
CA THR A 217 1.78 4.27 -25.26
C THR A 217 2.67 5.51 -25.08
N GLY A 218 3.93 5.30 -24.71
CA GLY A 218 4.96 6.37 -24.69
C GLY A 218 4.78 7.41 -23.58
N LYS A 219 3.94 7.17 -22.57
CA LYS A 219 3.71 8.11 -21.45
C LYS A 219 4.96 8.22 -20.57
N GLN A 220 5.41 9.47 -20.30
CA GLN A 220 6.67 9.75 -19.61
C GLN A 220 6.50 10.24 -18.18
N ASP A 221 5.27 10.38 -17.70
CA ASP A 221 4.90 11.01 -16.43
C ASP A 221 3.99 10.11 -15.55
N VAL A 222 4.18 8.79 -15.60
CA VAL A 222 3.25 7.82 -15.01
C VAL A 222 3.38 7.82 -13.48
N ILE A 223 2.31 8.27 -12.76
CA ILE A 223 2.18 8.14 -11.31
C ILE A 223 1.25 7.00 -10.89
N GLY A 224 0.62 6.32 -11.85
CA GLY A 224 -0.21 5.12 -11.67
C GLY A 224 -0.67 4.60 -13.02
N TYR A 225 -0.77 3.26 -13.17
CA TYR A 225 -1.24 2.63 -14.41
C TYR A 225 -2.09 1.41 -14.10
N PHE A 226 -3.36 1.43 -14.50
CA PHE A 226 -4.30 0.35 -14.20
C PHE A 226 -5.06 -0.06 -15.46
N THR A 227 -5.07 -1.34 -15.76
CA THR A 227 -5.69 -1.87 -16.97
C THR A 227 -6.30 -3.27 -16.74
N GLY A 228 -6.90 -3.84 -17.76
CA GLY A 228 -7.37 -5.22 -17.78
C GLY A 228 -6.90 -5.90 -19.05
N SER A 229 -5.90 -6.78 -18.95
CA SER A 229 -5.31 -7.50 -20.09
C SER A 229 -4.48 -8.68 -19.60
N SER A 230 -4.37 -9.75 -20.38
CA SER A 230 -3.45 -10.86 -20.08
C SER A 230 -1.99 -10.49 -20.33
N HIS A 231 -1.75 -9.48 -21.17
CA HIS A 231 -0.44 -8.96 -21.51
C HIS A 231 -0.56 -7.46 -21.83
N VAL A 232 0.38 -6.65 -21.34
CA VAL A 232 0.41 -5.21 -21.63
C VAL A 232 1.50 -4.94 -22.65
N PRO A 233 1.13 -4.64 -23.89
CA PRO A 233 2.12 -4.36 -24.94
C PRO A 233 2.83 -3.03 -24.64
N GLN A 234 4.04 -2.88 -25.17
CA GLN A 234 4.81 -1.64 -25.16
C GLN A 234 5.10 -1.07 -23.75
N LEU A 235 5.14 -1.95 -22.73
CA LEU A 235 5.42 -1.58 -21.34
C LEU A 235 6.74 -0.82 -21.21
N SER A 236 7.75 -1.16 -22.02
CA SER A 236 9.06 -0.49 -22.07
C SER A 236 9.00 0.95 -22.60
N SER A 237 7.90 1.37 -23.22
CA SER A 237 7.71 2.76 -23.67
C SER A 237 7.25 3.71 -22.54
N LEU A 238 6.86 3.17 -21.40
CA LEU A 238 6.36 3.94 -20.27
C LEU A 238 7.50 4.36 -19.36
N LYS A 239 7.42 5.57 -18.80
CA LYS A 239 8.32 6.04 -17.75
C LYS A 239 7.53 6.29 -16.48
N PHE A 240 7.76 5.44 -15.49
CA PHE A 240 7.16 5.56 -14.18
C PHE A 240 7.95 6.54 -13.31
N LEU A 241 7.23 7.41 -12.60
CA LEU A 241 7.83 8.24 -11.57
C LEU A 241 7.98 7.42 -10.26
N PRO A 242 8.99 7.72 -9.43
CA PRO A 242 9.17 7.03 -8.16
C PRO A 242 7.88 7.02 -7.32
N GLY A 243 7.53 5.85 -6.77
CA GLY A 243 6.30 5.66 -6.01
C GLY A 243 5.09 5.18 -6.83
N ALA A 244 5.15 5.14 -8.15
CA ALA A 244 4.01 4.79 -8.99
C ALA A 244 3.55 3.32 -8.80
N PRO A 245 2.30 3.04 -8.42
CA PRO A 245 1.67 1.72 -8.49
C PRO A 245 1.24 1.41 -9.93
N ALA A 246 1.29 0.12 -10.31
CA ALA A 246 0.74 -0.32 -11.58
C ALA A 246 0.29 -1.78 -11.51
N ASP A 247 -0.86 -2.09 -12.09
CA ASP A 247 -1.34 -3.46 -12.19
C ASP A 247 -2.24 -3.69 -13.42
N HIS A 248 -2.43 -4.97 -13.74
CA HIS A 248 -3.36 -5.42 -14.75
C HIS A 248 -4.24 -6.54 -14.20
N LEU A 249 -5.54 -6.43 -14.45
CA LEU A 249 -6.48 -7.47 -14.10
C LEU A 249 -6.27 -8.65 -15.07
N THR A 250 -5.78 -9.77 -14.52
CA THR A 250 -5.63 -11.04 -15.24
C THR A 250 -5.56 -12.20 -14.23
N SER A 251 -5.69 -13.46 -14.70
CA SER A 251 -5.86 -14.62 -13.81
C SER A 251 -4.59 -15.02 -13.03
N PHE A 252 -3.41 -14.91 -13.67
CA PHE A 252 -2.18 -15.49 -13.12
C PHE A 252 -1.00 -14.52 -13.03
N GLY A 253 -1.27 -13.22 -13.03
CA GLY A 253 -0.21 -12.20 -12.91
C GLY A 253 0.61 -12.31 -11.62
N GLY A 254 0.04 -12.88 -10.56
CA GLY A 254 0.71 -13.11 -9.27
C GLY A 254 1.55 -14.37 -9.18
N GLN A 255 1.53 -15.24 -10.20
CA GLN A 255 2.53 -16.29 -10.36
C GLN A 255 3.81 -15.64 -10.85
N LEU A 256 4.68 -15.25 -9.90
CA LEU A 256 5.77 -14.31 -10.17
C LEU A 256 6.77 -14.82 -11.20
N ILE A 257 7.04 -16.13 -11.19
CA ILE A 257 7.93 -16.80 -12.14
C ILE A 257 7.13 -17.90 -12.84
N ASP A 258 7.36 -18.05 -14.14
CA ASP A 258 6.74 -19.08 -14.98
C ASP A 258 5.20 -18.93 -15.13
N SER A 259 4.68 -17.70 -15.06
CA SER A 259 3.27 -17.41 -15.33
C SER A 259 2.91 -17.67 -16.81
N PRO A 260 1.75 -18.27 -17.10
CA PRO A 260 1.24 -18.37 -18.47
C PRO A 260 0.76 -17.02 -19.05
N GLN A 261 0.72 -15.98 -18.23
CA GLN A 261 0.36 -14.60 -18.57
C GLN A 261 1.48 -13.66 -18.15
N MET A 262 1.35 -12.36 -18.42
CA MET A 262 2.36 -11.40 -17.97
C MET A 262 2.43 -11.40 -16.43
N SER A 263 3.62 -11.68 -15.88
CA SER A 263 3.86 -11.56 -14.45
C SER A 263 3.84 -10.09 -14.02
N ILE A 264 3.36 -9.82 -12.81
CA ILE A 264 3.41 -8.48 -12.22
C ILE A 264 4.85 -7.97 -12.01
N LEU A 265 5.87 -8.84 -12.02
CA LEU A 265 7.27 -8.41 -11.99
C LEU A 265 7.66 -7.59 -13.22
N ALA A 266 6.97 -7.76 -14.34
CA ALA A 266 7.19 -6.94 -15.54
C ALA A 266 6.91 -5.45 -15.28
N TRP A 267 5.92 -5.11 -14.44
CA TRP A 267 5.67 -3.73 -14.01
C TRP A 267 6.84 -3.15 -13.23
N LEU A 268 7.38 -3.94 -12.30
CA LEU A 268 8.51 -3.52 -11.46
C LEU A 268 9.78 -3.35 -12.31
N SER A 269 10.00 -4.23 -13.29
CA SER A 269 11.10 -4.14 -14.25
C SER A 269 10.98 -2.90 -15.14
N ALA A 270 9.74 -2.49 -15.48
CA ALA A 270 9.47 -1.27 -16.24
C ALA A 270 9.57 0.01 -15.41
N GLY A 271 9.71 -0.08 -14.09
CA GLY A 271 9.89 1.07 -13.20
C GLY A 271 8.76 1.38 -12.24
N ALA A 272 7.67 0.61 -12.23
CA ALA A 272 6.65 0.74 -11.18
C ALA A 272 7.21 0.37 -9.80
N THR A 273 6.66 0.97 -8.74
CA THR A 273 7.14 0.78 -7.36
C THR A 273 6.34 -0.30 -6.62
N ALA A 274 5.15 -0.64 -7.07
CA ALA A 274 4.41 -1.82 -6.62
C ALA A 274 3.43 -2.30 -7.68
N SER A 275 3.00 -3.56 -7.51
CA SER A 275 1.99 -4.22 -8.33
C SER A 275 1.20 -5.25 -7.52
N TYR A 276 0.12 -5.72 -8.10
CA TYR A 276 -0.76 -6.75 -7.56
C TYR A 276 -1.17 -7.73 -8.64
N GLY A 277 -1.24 -9.02 -8.31
CA GLY A 277 -1.74 -10.05 -9.21
C GLY A 277 -2.22 -11.29 -8.47
N THR A 278 -3.13 -12.05 -9.08
CA THR A 278 -3.68 -13.27 -8.49
C THR A 278 -2.82 -14.50 -8.78
N VAL A 279 -2.75 -15.42 -7.82
CA VAL A 279 -1.89 -16.62 -7.85
C VAL A 279 -2.66 -17.89 -8.25
N VAL A 280 -3.97 -17.80 -8.24
CA VAL A 280 -4.93 -18.82 -8.70
C VAL A 280 -6.01 -18.12 -9.53
N GLU A 281 -6.86 -18.87 -10.26
CA GLU A 281 -7.92 -18.28 -11.09
C GLU A 281 -8.96 -17.51 -10.25
N PRO A 282 -9.00 -16.17 -10.33
CA PRO A 282 -9.92 -15.35 -9.54
C PRO A 282 -11.26 -15.14 -10.21
N CYS A 283 -11.36 -15.46 -11.51
CA CYS A 283 -12.37 -14.93 -12.42
C CYS A 283 -12.45 -13.40 -12.42
N ASN A 284 -13.44 -12.79 -13.05
CA ASN A 284 -13.53 -11.34 -13.23
C ASN A 284 -14.17 -10.62 -12.05
N HIS A 285 -14.06 -11.16 -10.83
CA HIS A 285 -14.61 -10.52 -9.64
C HIS A 285 -13.81 -9.27 -9.26
N LEU A 286 -14.43 -8.10 -9.37
CA LEU A 286 -13.78 -6.82 -9.05
C LEU A 286 -13.24 -6.77 -7.62
N GLY A 287 -13.92 -7.40 -6.66
CA GLY A 287 -13.49 -7.44 -5.27
C GLY A 287 -12.12 -8.11 -5.05
N LYS A 288 -11.68 -8.96 -5.99
CA LYS A 288 -10.39 -9.66 -5.95
C LYS A 288 -9.22 -8.85 -6.52
N PHE A 289 -9.48 -7.64 -7.01
CA PHE A 289 -8.47 -6.77 -7.61
C PHE A 289 -8.50 -5.38 -6.98
N PRO A 290 -7.40 -4.62 -7.03
CA PRO A 290 -7.38 -3.26 -6.54
C PRO A 290 -8.43 -2.38 -7.25
N PHE A 291 -9.19 -1.61 -6.46
CA PHE A 291 -10.02 -0.53 -6.98
C PHE A 291 -9.13 0.70 -7.16
N PRO A 292 -8.84 1.16 -8.40
CA PRO A 292 -7.89 2.24 -8.62
C PRO A 292 -8.24 3.53 -7.87
N GLY A 293 -9.53 3.86 -7.79
CA GLY A 293 -10.00 5.05 -7.07
C GLY A 293 -9.74 4.98 -5.55
N VAL A 294 -9.88 3.81 -4.94
CA VAL A 294 -9.59 3.60 -3.52
C VAL A 294 -8.08 3.67 -3.27
N LEU A 295 -7.28 2.95 -4.10
CA LEU A 295 -5.83 2.97 -3.99
C LEU A 295 -5.26 4.38 -4.13
N LEU A 296 -5.58 5.05 -5.24
CA LEU A 296 -5.07 6.39 -5.53
C LEU A 296 -5.54 7.44 -4.51
N GLY A 297 -6.78 7.31 -4.01
CA GLY A 297 -7.32 8.21 -2.99
C GLY A 297 -6.54 8.12 -1.68
N HIS A 298 -6.41 6.94 -1.10
CA HIS A 298 -5.66 6.71 0.12
C HIS A 298 -4.18 7.07 -0.03
N TYR A 299 -3.58 6.72 -1.17
CA TYR A 299 -2.18 7.04 -1.45
C TYR A 299 -1.94 8.55 -1.55
N ALA A 300 -2.80 9.28 -2.28
CA ALA A 300 -2.73 10.74 -2.37
C ALA A 300 -2.97 11.44 -1.03
N ASP A 301 -3.76 10.84 -0.14
CA ASP A 301 -3.99 11.33 1.22
C ASP A 301 -2.84 11.00 2.19
N GLY A 302 -1.82 10.27 1.72
CA GLY A 302 -0.57 10.08 2.42
C GLY A 302 -0.41 8.74 3.13
N ASP A 303 -1.20 7.73 2.80
CA ASP A 303 -0.90 6.35 3.17
C ASP A 303 0.40 5.88 2.51
N THR A 304 1.07 4.91 3.11
CA THR A 304 2.16 4.18 2.45
C THR A 304 1.60 3.27 1.35
N LEU A 305 2.48 2.81 0.47
CA LEU A 305 2.08 2.00 -0.68
C LEU A 305 1.43 0.66 -0.26
N ILE A 306 1.95 0.02 0.80
CA ILE A 306 1.33 -1.20 1.35
C ILE A 306 -0.07 -0.90 1.91
N GLU A 307 -0.26 0.20 2.64
CA GLU A 307 -1.57 0.58 3.18
C GLU A 307 -2.58 0.84 2.06
N ALA A 308 -2.20 1.65 1.07
CA ALA A 308 -3.08 1.99 -0.05
C ALA A 308 -3.49 0.76 -0.87
N TYR A 309 -2.57 -0.17 -1.14
CA TYR A 309 -2.88 -1.43 -1.82
C TYR A 309 -3.83 -2.31 -0.99
N TRP A 310 -3.55 -2.56 0.27
CA TRP A 310 -4.39 -3.40 1.12
C TRP A 310 -5.80 -2.83 1.33
N LYS A 311 -5.91 -1.50 1.43
CA LYS A 311 -7.21 -0.81 1.48
C LYS A 311 -7.99 -0.88 0.16
N SER A 312 -7.34 -1.19 -0.95
CA SER A 312 -7.96 -1.18 -2.26
C SER A 312 -8.54 -2.52 -2.72
N VAL A 313 -8.27 -3.63 -2.01
CA VAL A 313 -8.73 -4.98 -2.40
C VAL A 313 -9.71 -5.52 -1.37
N ALA A 314 -10.97 -5.75 -1.80
CA ALA A 314 -12.02 -6.25 -0.90
C ALA A 314 -11.84 -7.73 -0.55
N TRP A 315 -11.39 -8.56 -1.49
CA TRP A 315 -11.19 -10.01 -1.35
C TRP A 315 -9.75 -10.41 -1.72
N PRO A 316 -8.77 -10.12 -0.86
CA PRO A 316 -7.35 -10.23 -1.23
C PRO A 316 -6.77 -11.65 -1.16
N GLY A 317 -7.53 -12.65 -0.70
CA GLY A 317 -7.01 -13.98 -0.37
C GLY A 317 -6.17 -14.63 -1.46
N GLU A 318 -6.57 -14.46 -2.72
CA GLU A 318 -5.92 -15.05 -3.90
C GLU A 318 -4.89 -14.12 -4.56
N GLY A 319 -4.71 -12.91 -4.06
CA GLY A 319 -3.84 -11.90 -4.66
C GLY A 319 -2.57 -11.63 -3.87
N VAL A 320 -1.43 -11.58 -4.55
CA VAL A 320 -0.14 -11.24 -3.97
C VAL A 320 0.19 -9.77 -4.20
N PHE A 321 0.64 -9.10 -3.15
CA PHE A 321 1.11 -7.72 -3.17
C PHE A 321 2.64 -7.71 -3.27
N VAL A 322 3.18 -7.05 -4.28
CA VAL A 322 4.63 -6.98 -4.52
C VAL A 322 5.04 -5.53 -4.72
N GLY A 323 6.08 -5.08 -4.02
CA GLY A 323 6.54 -3.70 -4.14
C GLY A 323 7.38 -3.24 -2.96
N GLU A 324 7.64 -1.94 -2.89
CA GLU A 324 8.30 -1.32 -1.75
C GLU A 324 7.26 -0.81 -0.75
N PRO A 325 7.13 -1.44 0.44
CA PRO A 325 5.99 -1.23 1.33
C PRO A 325 5.83 0.20 1.84
N LEU A 326 6.92 0.89 2.16
CA LEU A 326 6.90 2.18 2.84
C LEU A 326 6.95 3.40 1.91
N ALA A 327 7.00 3.20 0.57
CA ALA A 327 6.96 4.30 -0.37
C ALA A 327 5.77 5.23 -0.11
N ARG A 328 6.04 6.52 0.03
CA ARG A 328 5.05 7.51 0.46
C ARG A 328 5.27 8.86 -0.21
N PRO A 329 4.98 8.99 -1.52
CA PRO A 329 5.23 10.24 -2.25
C PRO A 329 4.33 11.40 -1.78
N TYR A 330 3.17 11.13 -1.20
CA TYR A 330 2.12 12.08 -0.88
C TYR A 330 1.87 12.23 0.62
N GLY A 331 2.88 12.30 1.44
CA GLY A 331 2.69 12.45 2.89
C GLY A 331 2.30 13.89 3.31
N THR A 332 1.98 14.04 4.59
CA THR A 332 1.86 15.35 5.24
C THR A 332 3.00 15.49 6.24
N ARG A 333 3.76 16.59 6.16
CA ARG A 333 4.87 16.88 7.07
C ARG A 333 5.01 18.37 7.36
N VAL A 334 5.64 18.68 8.48
CA VAL A 334 6.14 20.03 8.75
C VAL A 334 7.66 20.02 8.60
N VAL A 335 8.16 20.88 7.74
CA VAL A 335 9.60 21.06 7.51
C VAL A 335 10.04 22.41 8.05
N ARG A 336 11.27 22.49 8.55
CA ARG A 336 11.89 23.73 9.03
C ARG A 336 13.02 24.13 8.10
N ASP A 337 13.04 25.40 7.69
CA ASP A 337 14.16 26.00 6.99
C ASP A 337 14.60 27.30 7.72
N ASP A 338 15.46 28.07 7.09
CA ASP A 338 15.98 29.37 7.58
C ASP A 338 14.89 30.45 7.77
N LYS A 339 13.74 30.30 7.06
CA LYS A 339 12.59 31.20 7.14
C LYS A 339 11.57 30.80 8.19
N GLY A 340 11.63 29.55 8.72
CA GLY A 340 10.74 29.03 9.72
C GLY A 340 10.10 27.69 9.37
N LEU A 341 8.84 27.47 9.79
CA LEU A 341 8.12 26.22 9.58
C LEU A 341 7.22 26.29 8.35
N TRP A 342 7.23 25.21 7.58
CA TRP A 342 6.38 25.00 6.41
C TRP A 342 5.58 23.73 6.55
N LEU A 343 4.31 23.78 6.20
CA LEU A 343 3.48 22.61 5.97
C LEU A 343 3.67 22.20 4.50
N GLU A 344 3.98 20.92 4.29
CA GLU A 344 3.87 20.24 3.00
C GLU A 344 2.86 19.10 3.13
N ALA A 345 1.84 19.10 2.27
CA ALA A 345 0.74 18.13 2.33
C ALA A 345 0.17 17.87 0.95
N SER A 346 -0.47 16.72 0.79
CA SER A 346 -1.31 16.41 -0.37
C SER A 346 -2.65 15.86 0.08
N THR A 347 -3.65 15.94 -0.78
CA THR A 347 -4.96 15.35 -0.53
C THR A 347 -5.72 15.12 -1.83
N ALA A 348 -6.40 13.96 -1.92
CA ALA A 348 -7.17 13.59 -3.10
C ALA A 348 -8.42 14.46 -3.32
N MET A 349 -9.10 14.83 -2.23
CA MET A 349 -10.39 15.55 -2.29
C MET A 349 -10.40 16.88 -1.50
N GLY A 350 -9.35 17.17 -0.77
CA GLY A 350 -9.32 18.25 0.21
C GLY A 350 -9.76 17.76 1.59
N ARG A 351 -9.17 18.35 2.64
CA ARG A 351 -9.50 18.00 4.03
C ARG A 351 -9.14 19.09 5.02
N GLN A 352 -9.69 18.98 6.23
CA GLN A 352 -9.23 19.75 7.38
C GLN A 352 -8.11 18.99 8.09
N ILE A 353 -7.10 19.74 8.56
CA ILE A 353 -6.01 19.23 9.39
C ILE A 353 -5.84 20.12 10.62
N VAL A 354 -5.26 19.56 11.66
CA VAL A 354 -4.89 20.28 12.87
C VAL A 354 -3.38 20.18 13.07
N ILE A 355 -2.73 21.31 13.18
CA ILE A 355 -1.32 21.37 13.57
C ILE A 355 -1.27 21.41 15.10
N GLU A 356 -0.52 20.50 15.68
CA GLU A 356 -0.28 20.41 17.11
C GLU A 356 1.19 20.67 17.40
N ALA A 357 1.46 21.34 18.52
CA ALA A 357 2.80 21.65 18.99
C ALA A 357 3.05 21.11 20.40
N ALA A 358 4.31 20.78 20.68
CA ALA A 358 4.75 20.31 21.98
C ALA A 358 6.14 20.86 22.34
N PRO A 359 6.46 20.98 23.68
CA PRO A 359 7.79 21.35 24.13
C PRO A 359 8.84 20.24 23.92
N GLY A 360 8.41 19.01 23.68
CA GLY A 360 9.27 17.85 23.45
C GLY A 360 8.56 16.72 22.70
N VAL A 361 9.31 15.70 22.29
CA VAL A 361 8.81 14.58 21.46
C VAL A 361 7.73 13.73 22.14
N VAL A 362 7.71 13.69 23.46
CA VAL A 362 6.72 12.93 24.25
C VAL A 362 5.43 13.73 24.50
N GLY A 363 5.40 15.03 24.16
CA GLY A 363 4.27 15.92 24.38
C GLY A 363 4.35 16.67 25.72
N PRO A 364 3.22 17.18 26.28
CA PRO A 364 1.89 17.08 25.72
C PRO A 364 1.70 17.90 24.43
N PHE A 365 1.05 17.30 23.41
CA PHE A 365 0.70 17.99 22.18
C PHE A 365 -0.58 18.79 22.36
N ARG A 366 -0.57 20.05 21.89
CA ARG A 366 -1.73 20.95 21.95
C ARG A 366 -2.04 21.48 20.55
N PRO A 367 -3.31 21.57 20.14
CA PRO A 367 -3.71 22.21 18.91
C PRO A 367 -3.25 23.67 18.88
N VAL A 368 -2.57 24.08 17.82
CA VAL A 368 -2.09 25.46 17.63
C VAL A 368 -2.67 26.12 16.38
N ARG A 369 -3.09 25.33 15.39
CA ARG A 369 -3.70 25.85 14.16
C ARG A 369 -4.55 24.78 13.49
N ALA A 370 -5.75 25.16 12.98
CA ALA A 370 -6.54 24.37 12.06
C ALA A 370 -6.43 24.97 10.65
N LEU A 371 -6.31 24.12 9.64
CA LEU A 371 -6.21 24.52 8.24
C LEU A 371 -7.15 23.67 7.38
N THR A 372 -7.70 24.27 6.33
CA THR A 372 -8.41 23.55 5.26
C THR A 372 -7.49 23.47 4.06
N LEU A 373 -7.15 22.25 3.66
CA LEU A 373 -6.32 21.98 2.50
C LEU A 373 -7.21 21.79 1.27
N PRO A 374 -6.92 22.46 0.14
CA PRO A 374 -7.57 22.17 -1.12
C PRO A 374 -7.10 20.80 -1.66
N PRO A 375 -7.81 20.21 -2.64
CA PRO A 375 -7.30 19.06 -3.38
C PRO A 375 -5.95 19.36 -4.04
N GLY A 376 -5.05 18.37 -4.08
CA GLY A 376 -3.72 18.47 -4.66
C GLY A 376 -2.62 18.69 -3.63
N HIS A 377 -1.45 19.15 -4.11
CA HIS A 377 -0.29 19.44 -3.27
C HIS A 377 -0.34 20.88 -2.75
N THR A 378 -0.10 21.04 -1.46
CA THR A 378 -0.03 22.33 -0.77
C THR A 378 1.32 22.49 -0.07
N ARG A 379 2.00 23.61 -0.30
CA ARG A 379 3.13 24.06 0.53
C ARG A 379 2.77 25.42 1.12
N GLN A 380 2.68 25.50 2.46
CA GLN A 380 2.21 26.69 3.17
C GLN A 380 3.15 27.07 4.31
N PHE A 381 3.54 28.33 4.35
CA PHE A 381 4.28 28.89 5.48
C PHE A 381 3.42 28.97 6.75
N LEU A 382 4.01 28.68 7.89
CA LEU A 382 3.35 28.67 9.21
C LEU A 382 3.90 29.82 10.08
N PRO A 383 3.52 31.08 9.84
CA PRO A 383 4.07 32.21 10.56
C PRO A 383 3.72 32.17 12.04
N GLY A 384 4.65 32.61 12.89
CA GLY A 384 4.46 32.69 14.34
C GLY A 384 4.45 31.35 15.08
N LEU A 385 4.64 30.22 14.38
CA LEU A 385 4.78 28.92 15.00
C LEU A 385 6.26 28.64 15.30
N ASN A 386 6.61 28.73 16.58
CA ASN A 386 7.99 28.54 17.03
C ASN A 386 8.06 27.49 18.15
N ALA A 387 7.65 26.27 17.86
CA ALA A 387 7.67 25.15 18.80
C ALA A 387 8.82 24.18 18.46
N PRO A 388 9.46 23.55 19.46
CA PRO A 388 10.50 22.55 19.26
C PRO A 388 10.01 21.33 18.47
N VAL A 389 8.79 20.88 18.74
CA VAL A 389 8.17 19.72 18.08
C VAL A 389 6.78 20.09 17.56
N VAL A 390 6.53 19.76 16.30
CA VAL A 390 5.26 20.02 15.62
C VAL A 390 4.84 18.76 14.88
N ARG A 391 3.55 18.43 14.94
CA ARG A 391 2.96 17.34 14.15
C ARG A 391 1.64 17.79 13.51
N VAL A 392 1.22 17.06 12.51
CA VAL A 392 -0.08 17.25 11.84
C VAL A 392 -1.00 16.09 12.21
N ARG A 393 -2.24 16.46 12.52
CA ARG A 393 -3.33 15.53 12.83
C ARG A 393 -4.49 15.73 11.86
#